data_717bedf4da35fdbb4dffb5a651f6110d
#
_entry.id   717bedf4da35fdbb4dffb5a651f6110d
#
_cell.length_a   1.000
_cell.length_b   1.000
_cell.length_c   1.000
_cell.angle_alpha   90.00
_cell.angle_beta   90.00
_cell.angle_gamma   90.00
#
_symmetry.space_group_name_H-M   'P 1'
#
loop_
_entity.id
_entity.type
_entity.pdbx_description
1 polymer ?
#
loop_
_entity_poly.entity_id
_entity_poly.type
_entity_poly.pdbx_seq_one_letter_code
_entity_poly.pdbx_strand_id
1 'polypeptide(L)'
;MERILLRNGIPEPMPRIEGTYLYQTLHVRGRRPLWLDRHTELLARNIQELFGLRWAPDLRRLEAEIAALLDANRHPVAGSSFVRMAFTPAGDLLLIPGAVSFYDGYALRSLRPAAAVVNYGVPYPEYPTSAREAACMLALQAAVTADNRAAEADIERAAVRTGVQAVIRCDGEGFVHVCDEAPLFAVKGKKVYTPPAPPSVERELACRAVEAARLCLLYTSPSPRD
;
A
#
# COMPACT_ATOMS: atom_id res chain seq x y z
N MET A 1 -9.19 -8.17 23.40
CA MET A 1 -10.14 -8.81 22.46
C MET A 1 -9.32 -9.33 21.30
N GLU A 2 -9.49 -10.59 20.96
CA GLU A 2 -8.76 -11.23 19.87
C GLU A 2 -9.27 -10.69 18.53
N ARG A 3 -8.36 -10.35 17.62
CA ARG A 3 -8.71 -9.92 16.27
C ARG A 3 -9.20 -11.10 15.46
N ILE A 4 -10.22 -10.88 14.63
CA ILE A 4 -10.84 -11.88 13.76
C ILE A 4 -10.54 -11.51 12.32
N LEU A 5 -10.18 -12.51 11.50
CA LEU A 5 -10.21 -12.41 10.03
C LEU A 5 -11.32 -13.31 9.46
N LEU A 6 -11.62 -13.17 8.19
CA LEU A 6 -12.46 -14.13 7.46
C LEU A 6 -11.60 -14.91 6.47
N ARG A 7 -11.67 -16.25 6.54
CA ARG A 7 -11.10 -17.16 5.53
C ARG A 7 -12.26 -17.75 4.72
N ASN A 8 -12.32 -17.41 3.44
CA ASN A 8 -13.41 -17.85 2.55
C ASN A 8 -14.82 -17.57 3.13
N GLY A 9 -14.97 -16.42 3.83
CA GLY A 9 -16.20 -16.00 4.51
C GLY A 9 -16.42 -16.59 5.91
N ILE A 10 -15.54 -17.45 6.42
CA ILE A 10 -15.64 -18.06 7.75
C ILE A 10 -14.77 -17.27 8.73
N PRO A 11 -15.31 -16.79 9.87
CA PRO A 11 -14.54 -16.07 10.86
C PRO A 11 -13.58 -16.99 11.62
N GLU A 12 -12.33 -16.56 11.71
CA GLU A 12 -11.26 -17.25 12.45
C GLU A 12 -10.51 -16.24 13.34
N PRO A 13 -9.93 -16.67 14.48
CA PRO A 13 -8.93 -15.86 15.18
C PRO A 13 -7.78 -15.53 14.22
N MET A 14 -7.18 -14.36 14.38
CA MET A 14 -6.09 -13.92 13.49
C MET A 14 -4.89 -14.89 13.59
N PRO A 15 -4.67 -15.78 12.64
CA PRO A 15 -3.51 -16.67 12.65
C PRO A 15 -2.28 -15.93 12.15
N ARG A 16 -1.11 -16.52 12.37
CA ARG A 16 0.06 -16.17 11.58
C ARG A 16 -0.14 -16.73 10.17
N ILE A 17 -0.19 -15.83 9.19
CA ILE A 17 -0.30 -16.22 7.78
C ILE A 17 1.09 -16.67 7.32
N GLU A 18 1.22 -17.94 6.98
CA GLU A 18 2.47 -18.50 6.48
C GLU A 18 2.54 -18.40 4.95
N GLY A 19 3.77 -18.27 4.45
CA GLY A 19 4.03 -18.21 3.01
C GLY A 19 3.76 -16.85 2.36
N THR A 20 3.95 -16.83 1.06
CA THR A 20 3.72 -15.65 0.24
C THR A 20 2.28 -15.62 -0.26
N TYR A 21 1.62 -14.48 -0.15
CA TYR A 21 0.28 -14.24 -0.69
C TYR A 21 0.25 -12.96 -1.50
N LEU A 22 -0.67 -12.89 -2.46
CA LEU A 22 -1.05 -11.66 -3.15
C LEU A 22 -2.01 -10.86 -2.28
N TYR A 23 -1.99 -9.53 -2.36
CA TYR A 23 -2.97 -8.74 -1.63
C TYR A 23 -3.42 -7.48 -2.36
N GLN A 24 -4.58 -6.97 -1.95
CA GLN A 24 -5.06 -5.62 -2.21
C GLN A 24 -5.52 -5.01 -0.90
N THR A 25 -5.26 -3.74 -0.67
CA THR A 25 -5.75 -3.02 0.51
C THR A 25 -6.90 -2.12 0.11
N LEU A 26 -8.07 -2.41 0.66
CA LEU A 26 -9.29 -1.64 0.43
C LEU A 26 -9.41 -0.53 1.45
N HIS A 27 -9.76 0.65 0.98
CA HIS A 27 -10.28 1.72 1.82
C HIS A 27 -11.80 1.53 1.96
N VAL A 28 -12.29 1.48 3.20
CA VAL A 28 -13.71 1.28 3.51
C VAL A 28 -14.24 2.49 4.27
N ARG A 29 -15.28 3.14 3.75
CA ARG A 29 -15.95 4.27 4.37
C ARG A 29 -17.39 3.92 4.68
N GLY A 30 -17.80 4.06 5.95
CA GLY A 30 -19.18 3.75 6.36
C GLY A 30 -19.62 2.33 5.96
N ARG A 31 -18.79 1.33 6.13
CA ARG A 31 -18.98 -0.08 5.73
C ARG A 31 -18.96 -0.35 4.22
N ARG A 32 -18.76 0.68 3.39
CA ARG A 32 -18.72 0.52 1.93
C ARG A 32 -17.26 0.53 1.47
N PRO A 33 -16.76 -0.57 0.88
CA PRO A 33 -15.43 -0.60 0.28
C PRO A 33 -15.43 0.29 -0.97
N LEU A 34 -14.40 1.13 -1.09
CA LEU A 34 -14.24 2.01 -2.25
C LEU A 34 -13.52 1.24 -3.36
N TRP A 35 -14.04 1.37 -4.59
CA TRP A 35 -13.42 0.78 -5.79
C TRP A 35 -13.23 -0.75 -5.70
N LEU A 36 -14.17 -1.44 -5.05
CA LEU A 36 -14.11 -2.88 -4.83
C LEU A 36 -13.97 -3.65 -6.15
N ASP A 37 -14.71 -3.25 -7.18
CA ASP A 37 -14.64 -3.81 -8.53
C ASP A 37 -13.22 -3.75 -9.11
N ARG A 38 -12.57 -2.59 -9.01
CA ARG A 38 -11.20 -2.39 -9.52
C ARG A 38 -10.16 -3.21 -8.76
N HIS A 39 -10.28 -3.23 -7.44
CA HIS A 39 -9.39 -4.03 -6.61
C HIS A 39 -9.55 -5.53 -6.86
N THR A 40 -10.78 -6.00 -7.06
CA THR A 40 -11.03 -7.42 -7.37
C THR A 40 -10.58 -7.81 -8.77
N GLU A 41 -10.80 -6.96 -9.79
CA GLU A 41 -10.29 -7.17 -11.14
C GLU A 41 -8.75 -7.28 -11.14
N LEU A 42 -8.07 -6.37 -10.45
CA LEU A 42 -6.60 -6.38 -10.35
C LEU A 42 -6.10 -7.62 -9.62
N LEU A 43 -6.73 -7.96 -8.48
CA LEU A 43 -6.35 -9.14 -7.72
C LEU A 43 -6.58 -10.42 -8.53
N ALA A 44 -7.72 -10.56 -9.21
CA ALA A 44 -8.04 -11.72 -10.03
C ALA A 44 -7.03 -11.92 -11.18
N ARG A 45 -6.62 -10.82 -11.83
CA ARG A 45 -5.58 -10.85 -12.85
C ARG A 45 -4.25 -11.32 -12.26
N ASN A 46 -3.82 -10.75 -11.14
CA ASN A 46 -2.56 -11.12 -10.49
C ASN A 46 -2.57 -12.59 -10.01
N ILE A 47 -3.71 -13.08 -9.51
CA ILE A 47 -3.90 -14.50 -9.15
C ILE A 47 -3.71 -15.41 -10.36
N GLN A 48 -4.32 -15.05 -11.49
CA GLN A 48 -4.20 -15.83 -12.71
C GLN A 48 -2.75 -15.83 -13.23
N GLU A 49 -2.09 -14.67 -13.22
CA GLU A 49 -0.72 -14.53 -13.74
C GLU A 49 0.33 -15.21 -12.85
N LEU A 50 0.23 -15.06 -11.53
CA LEU A 50 1.25 -15.56 -10.60
C LEU A 50 0.99 -16.99 -10.13
N PHE A 51 -0.28 -17.36 -9.86
CA PHE A 51 -0.65 -18.66 -9.31
C PHE A 51 -1.32 -19.59 -10.32
N GLY A 52 -1.70 -19.11 -11.51
CA GLY A 52 -2.43 -19.91 -12.52
C GLY A 52 -3.86 -20.25 -12.11
N LEU A 53 -4.37 -19.64 -11.06
CA LEU A 53 -5.70 -19.91 -10.52
C LEU A 53 -6.73 -18.92 -11.10
N ARG A 54 -7.99 -19.36 -11.19
CA ARG A 54 -9.12 -18.50 -11.55
C ARG A 54 -9.88 -18.12 -10.30
N TRP A 55 -10.12 -16.82 -10.12
CA TRP A 55 -10.91 -16.30 -9.02
C TRP A 55 -11.90 -15.25 -9.57
N ALA A 56 -13.18 -15.47 -9.30
CA ALA A 56 -14.27 -14.58 -9.72
C ALA A 56 -15.22 -14.39 -8.53
N PRO A 57 -15.01 -13.34 -7.70
CA PRO A 57 -15.84 -13.13 -6.52
C PRO A 57 -17.22 -12.58 -6.87
N ASP A 58 -18.21 -12.96 -6.06
CA ASP A 58 -19.48 -12.22 -5.98
C ASP A 58 -19.22 -10.92 -5.18
N LEU A 59 -19.30 -9.78 -5.87
CA LEU A 59 -19.01 -8.47 -5.27
C LEU A 59 -19.99 -8.10 -4.15
N ARG A 60 -21.28 -8.48 -4.27
CA ARG A 60 -22.27 -8.21 -3.23
C ARG A 60 -21.98 -9.00 -1.96
N ARG A 61 -21.66 -10.28 -2.13
CA ARG A 61 -21.27 -11.14 -1.01
C ARG A 61 -19.99 -10.61 -0.36
N LEU A 62 -18.99 -10.24 -1.14
CA LEU A 62 -17.71 -9.71 -0.64
C LEU A 62 -17.91 -8.38 0.13
N GLU A 63 -18.77 -7.49 -0.35
CA GLU A 63 -19.13 -6.26 0.35
C GLU A 63 -19.77 -6.55 1.71
N ALA A 64 -20.70 -7.51 1.77
CA ALA A 64 -21.34 -7.94 3.01
C ALA A 64 -20.33 -8.58 4.01
N GLU A 65 -19.43 -9.43 3.52
CA GLU A 65 -18.37 -10.04 4.32
C GLU A 65 -17.42 -8.99 4.90
N ILE A 66 -17.02 -7.97 4.12
CA ILE A 66 -16.19 -6.85 4.59
C ILE A 66 -16.91 -6.06 5.69
N ALA A 67 -18.19 -5.77 5.53
CA ALA A 67 -18.99 -5.07 6.54
C ALA A 67 -19.04 -5.89 7.84
N ALA A 68 -19.36 -7.19 7.76
CA ALA A 68 -19.43 -8.10 8.88
C ALA A 68 -18.07 -8.23 9.60
N LEU A 69 -16.95 -8.31 8.86
CA LEU A 69 -15.62 -8.33 9.42
C LEU A 69 -15.32 -7.09 10.27
N LEU A 70 -15.66 -5.90 9.75
CA LEU A 70 -15.44 -4.65 10.46
C LEU A 70 -16.31 -4.52 11.72
N ASP A 71 -17.55 -5.02 11.67
CA ASP A 71 -18.43 -5.07 12.83
C ASP A 71 -17.91 -6.03 13.91
N ALA A 72 -17.49 -7.23 13.51
CA ALA A 72 -16.91 -8.24 14.42
C ALA A 72 -15.64 -7.71 15.13
N ASN A 73 -14.86 -6.87 14.44
CA ASN A 73 -13.66 -6.22 15.00
C ASN A 73 -13.95 -4.84 15.62
N ARG A 74 -15.22 -4.44 15.76
CA ARG A 74 -15.66 -3.17 16.38
C ARG A 74 -15.03 -1.92 15.74
N HIS A 75 -14.79 -1.96 14.44
CA HIS A 75 -14.34 -0.76 13.73
C HIS A 75 -15.43 0.30 13.74
N PRO A 76 -15.11 1.58 13.95
CA PRO A 76 -16.09 2.66 13.95
C PRO A 76 -16.76 2.78 12.59
N VAL A 77 -18.07 3.06 12.57
CA VAL A 77 -18.80 3.33 11.32
C VAL A 77 -18.45 4.71 10.77
N ALA A 78 -18.29 5.68 11.66
CA ALA A 78 -17.78 7.00 11.30
C ALA A 78 -16.26 6.93 11.13
N GLY A 79 -15.76 7.38 9.99
CA GLY A 79 -14.35 7.36 9.65
C GLY A 79 -14.00 6.35 8.58
N SER A 80 -12.73 6.16 8.38
CA SER A 80 -12.17 5.28 7.37
C SER A 80 -11.52 4.06 8.00
N SER A 81 -11.82 2.88 7.48
CA SER A 81 -11.16 1.63 7.84
C SER A 81 -10.44 1.06 6.64
N PHE A 82 -9.43 0.25 6.89
CA PHE A 82 -8.75 -0.50 5.84
C PHE A 82 -9.03 -2.00 6.02
N VAL A 83 -9.20 -2.69 4.91
CA VAL A 83 -9.32 -4.16 4.86
C VAL A 83 -8.36 -4.66 3.81
N ARG A 84 -7.54 -5.63 4.17
CA ARG A 84 -6.68 -6.33 3.23
C ARG A 84 -7.39 -7.57 2.72
N MET A 85 -7.55 -7.66 1.41
CA MET A 85 -7.87 -8.90 0.71
C MET A 85 -6.57 -9.60 0.40
N ALA A 86 -6.29 -10.73 1.02
CA ALA A 86 -5.10 -11.53 0.74
C ALA A 86 -5.54 -12.86 0.09
N PHE A 87 -4.82 -13.27 -0.95
CA PHE A 87 -5.11 -14.51 -1.66
C PHE A 87 -3.87 -15.41 -1.65
N THR A 88 -4.04 -16.62 -1.13
CA THR A 88 -2.95 -17.59 -0.96
C THR A 88 -2.78 -18.48 -2.20
N PRO A 89 -1.61 -19.08 -2.41
CA PRO A 89 -1.41 -20.08 -3.47
C PRO A 89 -2.30 -21.33 -3.33
N ALA A 90 -2.83 -21.58 -2.12
CA ALA A 90 -3.79 -22.68 -1.86
C ALA A 90 -5.22 -22.36 -2.34
N GLY A 91 -5.47 -21.12 -2.79
CA GLY A 91 -6.79 -20.69 -3.27
C GLY A 91 -7.66 -20.07 -2.18
N ASP A 92 -7.14 -19.76 -1.00
CA ASP A 92 -7.89 -19.12 0.08
C ASP A 92 -7.91 -17.60 -0.07
N LEU A 93 -9.11 -17.01 0.05
CA LEU A 93 -9.29 -15.59 0.26
C LEU A 93 -9.33 -15.31 1.76
N LEU A 94 -8.45 -14.41 2.20
CA LEU A 94 -8.42 -13.90 3.57
C LEU A 94 -8.82 -12.44 3.56
N LEU A 95 -9.84 -12.07 4.34
CA LEU A 95 -10.17 -10.68 4.63
C LEU A 95 -9.61 -10.34 6.00
N ILE A 96 -8.66 -9.41 6.04
CA ILE A 96 -7.89 -9.06 7.24
C ILE A 96 -8.22 -7.62 7.62
N PRO A 97 -8.71 -7.36 8.86
CA PRO A 97 -8.97 -6.01 9.31
C PRO A 97 -7.65 -5.24 9.47
N GLY A 98 -7.56 -4.07 8.86
CA GLY A 98 -6.41 -3.20 8.90
C GLY A 98 -6.53 -2.09 9.95
N ALA A 99 -5.88 -0.97 9.67
CA ALA A 99 -5.92 0.22 10.51
C ALA A 99 -7.25 0.98 10.37
N VAL A 100 -7.54 1.81 11.36
CA VAL A 100 -8.61 2.82 11.31
C VAL A 100 -7.95 4.19 11.12
N SER A 101 -8.46 4.98 10.19
CA SER A 101 -8.07 6.36 10.01
C SER A 101 -9.18 7.29 10.48
N PHE A 102 -8.87 8.19 11.38
CA PHE A 102 -9.79 9.25 11.84
C PHE A 102 -9.68 10.52 10.98
N TYR A 103 -8.85 10.52 9.95
CA TYR A 103 -8.78 11.63 9.02
C TYR A 103 -9.98 11.59 8.08
N ASP A 104 -10.87 12.57 8.24
CA ASP A 104 -11.95 12.79 7.29
C ASP A 104 -11.34 13.41 6.03
N GLY A 105 -11.19 12.61 5.05
CA GLY A 105 -10.71 12.62 3.68
C GLY A 105 -10.21 13.90 2.99
N TYR A 106 -10.36 15.08 3.53
CA TYR A 106 -10.00 16.32 2.85
C TYR A 106 -9.12 17.29 3.67
N ALA A 107 -8.95 17.06 4.96
CA ALA A 107 -7.94 17.77 5.73
C ALA A 107 -6.57 17.18 5.42
N LEU A 108 -6.06 17.47 4.23
CA LEU A 108 -4.65 17.25 3.87
C LEU A 108 -3.77 18.05 4.83
N ARG A 109 -3.55 17.53 6.03
CA ARG A 109 -2.36 17.91 6.75
C ARG A 109 -1.21 17.39 5.90
N SER A 110 -0.44 18.31 5.36
CA SER A 110 0.81 18.01 4.67
C SER A 110 1.72 17.29 5.68
N LEU A 111 1.57 15.97 5.77
CA LEU A 111 2.59 15.15 6.38
C LEU A 111 3.81 15.31 5.47
N ARG A 112 4.92 15.73 6.04
CA ARG A 112 6.21 15.81 5.33
C ARG A 112 7.13 14.78 5.96
N PRO A 113 6.90 13.48 5.70
CA PRO A 113 7.78 12.44 6.23
C PRO A 113 9.17 12.61 5.62
N ALA A 114 10.18 12.40 6.43
CA ALA A 114 11.53 12.23 5.92
C ALA A 114 11.60 10.87 5.24
N ALA A 115 12.01 10.83 3.97
CA ALA A 115 12.17 9.61 3.21
C ALA A 115 13.63 9.38 2.85
N ALA A 116 14.09 8.12 2.94
CA ALA A 116 15.39 7.70 2.45
C ALA A 116 15.24 7.07 1.06
N VAL A 117 16.13 7.43 0.13
CA VAL A 117 16.24 6.73 -1.16
C VAL A 117 17.17 5.54 -0.98
N VAL A 118 16.65 4.33 -1.22
CA VAL A 118 17.38 3.09 -0.95
C VAL A 118 17.28 2.15 -2.14
N ASN A 119 18.43 1.60 -2.56
CA ASN A 119 18.45 0.50 -3.51
C ASN A 119 18.29 -0.82 -2.77
N TYR A 120 17.18 -1.51 -3.00
CA TYR A 120 16.91 -2.84 -2.46
C TYR A 120 16.15 -3.71 -3.45
N GLY A 121 16.49 -4.99 -3.46
CA GLY A 121 15.79 -5.98 -4.26
C GLY A 121 14.43 -6.34 -3.67
N VAL A 122 13.45 -6.53 -4.54
CA VAL A 122 12.13 -7.02 -4.15
C VAL A 122 11.78 -8.26 -4.97
N PRO A 123 11.27 -9.32 -4.34
CA PRO A 123 10.75 -10.47 -5.08
C PRO A 123 9.43 -10.08 -5.74
N TYR A 124 9.24 -10.53 -6.98
CA TYR A 124 8.01 -10.29 -7.75
C TYR A 124 7.62 -8.81 -7.82
N PRO A 125 8.48 -7.92 -8.36
CA PRO A 125 8.28 -6.47 -8.31
C PRO A 125 7.00 -5.99 -8.99
N GLU A 126 6.44 -6.80 -9.91
CA GLU A 126 5.21 -6.52 -10.65
C GLU A 126 3.94 -6.78 -9.83
N TYR A 127 4.04 -7.56 -8.73
CA TYR A 127 2.87 -8.00 -7.96
C TYR A 127 2.92 -7.51 -6.51
N PRO A 128 1.77 -7.10 -5.95
CA PRO A 128 1.65 -6.76 -4.53
C PRO A 128 1.63 -8.03 -3.68
N THR A 129 2.81 -8.51 -3.30
CA THR A 129 2.99 -9.71 -2.49
C THR A 129 3.46 -9.39 -1.08
N SER A 130 3.16 -10.27 -0.13
CA SER A 130 3.68 -10.18 1.24
C SER A 130 5.22 -10.25 1.29
N ALA A 131 5.85 -10.93 0.35
CA ALA A 131 7.31 -10.97 0.24
C ALA A 131 7.91 -9.62 -0.19
N ARG A 132 7.24 -8.91 -1.10
CA ARG A 132 7.61 -7.55 -1.50
C ARG A 132 7.44 -6.58 -0.34
N GLU A 133 6.32 -6.66 0.40
CA GLU A 133 6.08 -5.86 1.60
C GLU A 133 7.16 -6.10 2.66
N ALA A 134 7.54 -7.36 2.90
CA ALA A 134 8.59 -7.69 3.85
C ALA A 134 9.96 -7.09 3.45
N ALA A 135 10.31 -7.11 2.16
CA ALA A 135 11.53 -6.47 1.67
C ALA A 135 11.52 -4.95 1.89
N CYS A 136 10.38 -4.29 1.66
CA CYS A 136 10.21 -2.87 1.95
C CYS A 136 10.36 -2.56 3.44
N MET A 137 9.75 -3.35 4.32
CA MET A 137 9.87 -3.18 5.77
C MET A 137 11.30 -3.35 6.27
N LEU A 138 12.04 -4.31 5.74
CA LEU A 138 13.45 -4.50 6.07
C LEU A 138 14.32 -3.32 5.59
N ALA A 139 14.05 -2.80 4.41
CA ALA A 139 14.75 -1.62 3.87
C ALA A 139 14.47 -0.38 4.72
N LEU A 140 13.22 -0.17 5.14
CA LEU A 140 12.84 0.92 6.05
C LEU A 140 13.57 0.80 7.39
N GLN A 141 13.58 -0.38 8.00
CA GLN A 141 14.27 -0.61 9.27
C GLN A 141 15.77 -0.36 9.17
N ALA A 142 16.40 -0.78 8.07
CA ALA A 142 17.82 -0.51 7.81
C ALA A 142 18.09 0.99 7.66
N ALA A 143 17.23 1.72 6.93
CA ALA A 143 17.33 3.16 6.74
C ALA A 143 17.16 3.93 8.07
N VAL A 144 16.18 3.56 8.90
CA VAL A 144 15.96 4.12 10.24
C VAL A 144 17.19 3.87 11.14
N THR A 145 17.74 2.66 11.10
CA THR A 145 18.92 2.32 11.90
C THR A 145 20.14 3.14 11.48
N ALA A 146 20.34 3.33 10.18
CA ALA A 146 21.43 4.15 9.64
C ALA A 146 21.26 5.64 10.01
N ASP A 147 20.03 6.17 9.92
CA ASP A 147 19.70 7.55 10.28
C ASP A 147 19.92 7.80 11.79
N ASN A 148 19.52 6.88 12.66
CA ASN A 148 19.74 6.97 14.12
C ASN A 148 21.25 6.98 14.46
N ARG A 149 22.04 6.11 13.83
CA ARG A 149 23.51 6.11 14.03
C ARG A 149 24.16 7.42 13.58
N ALA A 150 23.69 7.99 12.46
CA ALA A 150 24.17 9.28 12.00
C ALA A 150 23.77 10.43 12.96
N ALA A 151 22.58 10.35 13.57
CA ALA A 151 22.12 11.31 14.56
C ALA A 151 22.90 11.21 15.88
N GLU A 152 23.27 10.02 16.32
CA GLU A 152 24.13 9.81 17.51
C GLU A 152 25.54 10.40 17.30
N ALA A 153 26.04 10.38 16.06
CA ALA A 153 27.35 10.96 15.71
C ALA A 153 27.32 12.51 15.58
N ASP A 154 26.12 13.12 15.42
CA ASP A 154 25.94 14.56 15.24
C ASP A 154 24.73 15.06 16.07
N ILE A 155 24.96 15.26 17.35
CA ILE A 155 23.92 15.62 18.35
C ILE A 155 23.28 16.99 18.03
N GLU A 156 24.02 17.93 17.45
CA GLU A 156 23.46 19.24 17.11
C GLU A 156 22.43 19.15 15.96
N ARG A 157 22.66 18.25 15.01
CA ARG A 157 21.69 17.96 13.95
C ARG A 157 20.51 17.11 14.40
N ALA A 158 20.70 16.25 15.39
CA ALA A 158 19.65 15.34 15.89
C ALA A 158 18.46 16.10 16.49
N ALA A 159 18.68 17.25 17.11
CA ALA A 159 17.65 18.03 17.79
C ALA A 159 16.58 18.65 16.84
N VAL A 160 16.82 18.66 15.52
CA VAL A 160 15.95 19.31 14.50
C VAL A 160 15.44 18.32 13.44
N ARG A 161 15.92 17.07 13.43
CA ARG A 161 15.58 16.09 12.38
C ARG A 161 14.32 15.29 12.73
N THR A 162 13.38 15.28 11.78
CA THR A 162 12.37 14.22 11.74
C THR A 162 13.06 12.96 11.21
N GLY A 163 13.17 11.92 12.02
CA GLY A 163 13.79 10.65 11.60
C GLY A 163 13.13 10.05 10.36
N VAL A 164 13.84 9.17 9.66
CA VAL A 164 13.33 8.47 8.45
C VAL A 164 12.03 7.73 8.78
N GLN A 165 10.98 8.01 8.02
CA GLN A 165 9.63 7.45 8.20
C GLN A 165 9.17 6.65 6.96
N ALA A 166 9.85 6.83 5.83
CA ALA A 166 9.49 6.20 4.56
C ALA A 166 10.74 5.82 3.76
N VAL A 167 10.63 4.85 2.87
CA VAL A 167 11.67 4.51 1.89
C VAL A 167 11.18 4.69 0.47
N ILE A 168 12.01 5.33 -0.35
CA ILE A 168 11.82 5.42 -1.79
C ILE A 168 12.77 4.40 -2.42
N ARG A 169 12.20 3.39 -3.08
CA ARG A 169 12.99 2.39 -3.79
C ARG A 169 13.57 2.99 -5.07
N CYS A 170 14.87 2.82 -5.24
CA CYS A 170 15.54 3.08 -6.51
C CYS A 170 16.19 1.79 -7.06
N ASP A 171 16.53 1.81 -8.35
CA ASP A 171 17.34 0.77 -8.99
C ASP A 171 18.85 1.07 -8.90
N GLY A 172 19.65 0.21 -9.56
CA GLY A 172 21.11 0.36 -9.62
C GLY A 172 21.58 1.59 -10.38
N GLU A 173 20.74 2.16 -11.24
CA GLU A 173 21.02 3.39 -12.00
C GLU A 173 20.56 4.65 -11.24
N GLY A 174 19.87 4.48 -10.13
CA GLY A 174 19.38 5.57 -9.29
C GLY A 174 18.00 6.10 -9.69
N PHE A 175 17.28 5.43 -10.58
CA PHE A 175 15.89 5.81 -10.89
C PHE A 175 14.95 5.34 -9.78
N VAL A 176 14.09 6.24 -9.35
CA VAL A 176 13.10 5.93 -8.30
C VAL A 176 11.86 5.26 -8.88
N HIS A 177 11.23 4.38 -8.10
CA HIS A 177 10.08 3.58 -8.54
C HIS A 177 8.85 3.76 -7.67
N VAL A 178 8.94 3.50 -6.39
CA VAL A 178 7.82 3.52 -5.44
C VAL A 178 8.26 4.09 -4.10
N CYS A 179 7.32 4.56 -3.30
CA CYS A 179 7.53 4.98 -1.92
C CYS A 179 6.69 4.09 -1.02
N ASP A 180 7.31 3.31 -0.13
CA ASP A 180 6.64 2.38 0.80
C ASP A 180 5.54 1.53 0.12
N GLU A 181 5.84 0.97 -1.06
CA GLU A 181 4.89 0.20 -1.88
C GLU A 181 3.78 1.03 -2.57
N ALA A 182 3.69 2.33 -2.27
CA ALA A 182 2.75 3.25 -2.92
C ALA A 182 3.30 3.85 -4.21
N PRO A 183 2.44 4.23 -5.17
CA PRO A 183 2.86 4.93 -6.38
C PRO A 183 3.45 6.30 -6.04
N LEU A 184 4.55 6.65 -6.71
CA LEU A 184 5.27 7.90 -6.50
C LEU A 184 4.87 8.94 -7.56
N PHE A 185 4.59 10.17 -7.10
CA PHE A 185 4.33 11.33 -7.95
C PHE A 185 5.16 12.51 -7.47
N ALA A 186 5.93 13.10 -8.38
CA ALA A 186 6.66 14.34 -8.13
C ALA A 186 6.00 15.51 -8.86
N VAL A 187 5.77 16.61 -8.17
CA VAL A 187 5.08 17.78 -8.73
C VAL A 187 6.03 18.96 -8.84
N LYS A 188 6.18 19.50 -10.05
CA LYS A 188 6.98 20.72 -10.32
C LYS A 188 6.14 21.69 -11.18
N GLY A 189 5.61 22.71 -10.54
CA GLY A 189 4.67 23.64 -11.20
C GLY A 189 3.40 22.94 -11.67
N LYS A 190 3.13 22.95 -12.98
CA LYS A 190 1.99 22.27 -13.61
C LYS A 190 2.34 20.89 -14.15
N LYS A 191 3.55 20.41 -13.94
CA LYS A 191 4.01 19.08 -14.39
C LYS A 191 3.99 18.11 -13.24
N VAL A 192 3.49 16.91 -13.50
CA VAL A 192 3.48 15.79 -12.57
C VAL A 192 4.25 14.64 -13.21
N TYR A 193 5.28 14.20 -12.54
CA TYR A 193 6.13 13.10 -12.97
C TYR A 193 5.78 11.84 -12.17
N THR A 194 5.69 10.69 -12.83
CA THR A 194 5.51 9.40 -12.16
C THR A 194 6.35 8.35 -12.86
N PRO A 195 7.12 7.56 -12.11
CA PRO A 195 7.91 6.48 -12.71
C PRO A 195 7.01 5.38 -13.27
N PRO A 196 7.52 4.57 -14.22
CA PRO A 196 6.89 3.32 -14.58
C PRO A 196 6.73 2.47 -13.31
N ALA A 197 5.53 2.02 -13.05
CA ALA A 197 5.23 1.20 -11.88
C ALA A 197 4.14 0.19 -12.24
N PRO A 198 4.06 -0.94 -11.52
CA PRO A 198 2.99 -1.91 -11.69
C PRO A 198 1.61 -1.26 -11.55
N PRO A 199 0.60 -1.79 -12.21
CA PRO A 199 -0.76 -1.30 -12.07
C PRO A 199 -1.21 -1.36 -10.61
N SER A 200 -1.80 -0.27 -10.12
CA SER A 200 -2.52 -0.22 -8.84
C SER A 200 -3.73 0.69 -8.95
N VAL A 201 -4.74 0.45 -8.14
CA VAL A 201 -5.96 1.27 -8.12
C VAL A 201 -5.63 2.71 -7.72
N GLU A 202 -4.75 2.89 -6.73
CA GLU A 202 -4.30 4.19 -6.25
C GLU A 202 -3.59 5.00 -7.37
N ARG A 203 -2.75 4.32 -8.16
CA ARG A 203 -2.07 4.95 -9.30
C ARG A 203 -3.07 5.39 -10.36
N GLU A 204 -4.03 4.52 -10.71
CA GLU A 204 -5.07 4.85 -11.68
C GLU A 204 -5.86 6.08 -11.23
N LEU A 205 -6.31 6.11 -9.98
CA LEU A 205 -7.05 7.22 -9.42
C LEU A 205 -6.23 8.52 -9.37
N ALA A 206 -4.96 8.44 -9.00
CA ALA A 206 -4.07 9.60 -8.98
C ALA A 206 -3.84 10.16 -10.39
N CYS A 207 -3.61 9.30 -11.40
CA CYS A 207 -3.48 9.74 -12.79
C CYS A 207 -4.75 10.45 -13.28
N ARG A 208 -5.94 9.89 -13.02
CA ARG A 208 -7.22 10.53 -13.36
C ARG A 208 -7.40 11.89 -12.65
N ALA A 209 -6.97 11.99 -11.40
CA ALA A 209 -7.04 13.25 -10.65
C ALA A 209 -6.11 14.31 -11.26
N VAL A 210 -4.90 13.92 -11.70
CA VAL A 210 -3.95 14.81 -12.40
C VAL A 210 -4.55 15.32 -13.71
N GLU A 211 -5.18 14.44 -14.50
CA GLU A 211 -5.86 14.79 -15.75
C GLU A 211 -7.04 15.72 -15.50
N ALA A 212 -7.89 15.43 -14.51
CA ALA A 212 -9.03 16.27 -14.13
C ALA A 212 -8.59 17.65 -13.66
N ALA A 213 -7.43 17.75 -13.00
CA ALA A 213 -6.82 19.01 -12.59
C ALA A 213 -6.13 19.76 -13.75
N ARG A 214 -6.15 19.22 -14.97
CA ARG A 214 -5.48 19.77 -16.16
C ARG A 214 -3.98 20.01 -15.96
N LEU A 215 -3.34 19.12 -15.20
CA LEU A 215 -1.90 19.10 -15.02
C LEU A 215 -1.26 18.22 -16.11
N CYS A 216 -0.02 18.53 -16.47
CA CYS A 216 0.73 17.74 -17.45
C CYS A 216 1.31 16.49 -16.76
N LEU A 217 0.80 15.31 -17.08
CA LEU A 217 1.32 14.03 -16.57
C LEU A 217 2.45 13.53 -17.47
N LEU A 218 3.60 13.26 -16.89
CA LEU A 218 4.80 12.77 -17.55
C LEU A 218 5.20 11.41 -16.93
N TYR A 219 5.29 10.41 -17.79
CA TYR A 219 5.74 9.06 -17.40
C TYR A 219 7.25 8.99 -17.53
N THR A 220 7.93 9.37 -16.50
CA THR A 220 9.40 9.28 -16.41
C THR A 220 9.81 9.07 -14.97
N SER A 221 10.92 8.39 -14.77
CA SER A 221 11.53 8.29 -13.44
C SER A 221 12.34 9.56 -13.19
N PRO A 222 11.97 10.42 -12.24
CA PRO A 222 12.83 11.51 -11.83
C PRO A 222 14.11 10.94 -11.24
N SER A 223 15.25 11.50 -11.64
CA SER A 223 16.50 11.23 -10.94
C SER A 223 16.45 11.85 -9.55
N PRO A 224 17.00 11.20 -8.50
CA PRO A 224 17.11 11.79 -7.17
C PRO A 224 17.92 13.08 -7.13
N ARG A 225 18.57 13.42 -8.25
CA ARG A 225 19.44 14.60 -8.41
C ARG A 225 18.74 15.79 -9.09
N ASP A 226 17.51 15.60 -9.58
CA ASP A 226 16.67 16.62 -10.21
C ASP A 226 15.68 17.23 -9.20
#